data_19549d1ba3ec6630fe2a40aad0dd8892
#
_entry.id   19549d1ba3ec6630fe2a40aad0dd8892
#
_cell.length_a   1.000
_cell.length_b   1.000
_cell.length_c   1.000
_cell.angle_alpha   90.00
_cell.angle_beta   90.00
_cell.angle_gamma   90.00
#
_symmetry.space_group_name_H-M   'P 1'
#
loop_
_entity.id
_entity.type
_entity.pdbx_description
1 polymer ?
#
loop_
_entity_poly.entity_id
_entity_poly.type
_entity_poly.pdbx_seq_one_letter_code
_entity_poly.pdbx_strand_id
1 'polypeptide(L)'
;MTGVQTCALPISQLSLTLAEGLAKTGERELAYSTICDAVSWAETRGRVLELIELSRVKGEILTSMSQQHTGEGEACLLQSLQLARERGLLSLELRTGISLARLWAARAQRDKALELLDPIFNRFSEGFQTRDLIAAANLLQQLRSRN
;
A
#
# COMPACT_ATOMS: atom_id res chain seq x y z
N MET A 1 -32.95 -14.65 19.32
CA MET A 1 -31.93 -14.62 19.14
C MET A 1 -31.22 -13.54 18.80
N THR A 2 -30.57 -13.22 19.31
CA THR A 2 -29.93 -12.00 19.28
C THR A 2 -28.69 -12.05 18.50
N GLY A 3 -28.79 -11.56 17.32
CA GLY A 3 -27.61 -11.21 16.63
C GLY A 3 -26.80 -10.25 17.48
N VAL A 4 -25.87 -10.73 18.24
CA VAL A 4 -24.80 -9.88 18.68
C VAL A 4 -24.04 -9.52 17.42
N GLN A 5 -24.39 -8.39 16.87
CA GLN A 5 -23.50 -7.76 15.90
C GLN A 5 -22.28 -7.30 16.66
N THR A 6 -21.37 -8.22 16.84
CA THR A 6 -20.01 -7.83 17.09
C THR A 6 -19.55 -7.09 15.85
N CYS A 7 -19.24 -5.80 15.98
CA CYS A 7 -18.49 -5.08 14.96
C CYS A 7 -17.08 -5.67 14.89
N ALA A 8 -16.99 -6.97 14.58
CA ALA A 8 -15.73 -7.61 14.32
C ALA A 8 -15.23 -7.09 12.97
N LEU A 9 -14.07 -6.45 12.99
CA LEU A 9 -13.36 -6.13 11.78
C LEU A 9 -13.17 -7.42 10.97
N PRO A 10 -13.28 -7.39 9.64
CA PRO A 10 -12.95 -8.54 8.81
C PRO A 10 -11.56 -9.08 9.16
N ILE A 11 -11.36 -10.39 9.06
CA ILE A 11 -10.05 -11.02 9.35
C ILE A 11 -8.91 -10.33 8.58
N SER A 12 -9.14 -9.98 7.34
CA SER A 12 -8.19 -9.24 6.51
C SER A 12 -7.81 -7.88 7.10
N GLN A 13 -8.77 -7.16 7.66
CA GLN A 13 -8.53 -5.85 8.29
C GLN A 13 -7.73 -5.99 9.59
N LEU A 14 -8.03 -7.00 10.39
CA LEU A 14 -7.29 -7.31 11.62
C LEU A 14 -5.85 -7.70 11.30
N SER A 15 -5.65 -8.57 10.31
CA SER A 15 -4.32 -9.00 9.87
C SER A 15 -3.50 -7.85 9.29
N LEU A 16 -4.15 -6.96 8.53
CA LEU A 16 -3.53 -5.77 7.98
C LEU A 16 -3.00 -4.84 9.10
N THR A 17 -3.88 -4.52 10.05
CA THR A 17 -3.55 -3.66 11.19
C THR A 17 -2.44 -4.27 12.06
N LEU A 18 -2.52 -5.58 12.31
CA LEU A 18 -1.51 -6.30 13.07
C LEU A 18 -0.16 -6.28 12.35
N ALA A 19 -0.13 -6.60 11.07
CA ALA A 19 1.11 -6.62 10.29
C ALA A 19 1.76 -5.23 10.21
N GLU A 20 0.99 -4.16 10.01
CA GLU A 20 1.49 -2.79 10.04
C GLU A 20 2.05 -2.41 11.42
N GLY A 21 1.36 -2.81 12.49
CA GLY A 21 1.82 -2.59 13.86
C GLY A 21 3.14 -3.29 14.14
N LEU A 22 3.24 -4.57 13.80
CA LEU A 22 4.45 -5.39 13.96
C LEU A 22 5.63 -4.81 13.15
N ALA A 23 5.39 -4.37 11.93
CA ALA A 23 6.42 -3.75 11.11
C ALA A 23 6.97 -2.45 11.75
N LYS A 24 6.08 -1.63 12.33
CA LYS A 24 6.46 -0.38 13.02
C LYS A 24 7.26 -0.64 14.30
N THR A 25 7.00 -1.73 15.01
CA THR A 25 7.73 -2.11 16.23
C THR A 25 9.05 -2.86 15.95
N GLY A 26 9.35 -3.13 14.69
CA GLY A 26 10.58 -3.82 14.28
C GLY A 26 10.43 -5.34 14.14
N GLU A 27 9.27 -5.90 14.45
CA GLU A 27 8.94 -7.34 14.33
C GLU A 27 8.66 -7.74 12.87
N ARG A 28 9.61 -7.48 11.98
CA ARG A 28 9.40 -7.56 10.51
C ARG A 28 9.11 -8.97 10.02
N GLU A 29 9.78 -9.99 10.58
CA GLU A 29 9.55 -11.39 10.21
C GLU A 29 8.13 -11.84 10.56
N LEU A 30 7.67 -11.46 11.76
CA LEU A 30 6.31 -11.77 12.19
C LEU A 30 5.27 -10.97 11.39
N ALA A 31 5.57 -9.71 11.06
CA ALA A 31 4.74 -8.90 10.17
C ALA A 31 4.61 -9.55 8.79
N TYR A 32 5.72 -10.02 8.24
CA TYR A 32 5.75 -10.70 6.95
C TYR A 32 4.94 -12.01 6.96
N SER A 33 5.14 -12.85 7.96
CA SER A 33 4.36 -14.09 8.11
C SER A 33 2.85 -13.80 8.21
N THR A 34 2.48 -12.82 9.04
CA THR A 34 1.07 -12.41 9.22
C THR A 34 0.43 -11.94 7.92
N ILE A 35 1.13 -11.09 7.15
CA ILE A 35 0.58 -10.56 5.90
C ILE A 35 0.52 -11.62 4.80
N CYS A 36 1.47 -12.56 4.76
CA CYS A 36 1.44 -13.68 3.81
C CYS A 36 0.23 -14.59 4.03
N ASP A 37 -0.09 -14.91 5.28
CA ASP A 37 -1.28 -15.69 5.61
C ASP A 37 -2.58 -14.96 5.18
N ALA A 38 -2.63 -13.65 5.40
CA ALA A 38 -3.76 -12.84 5.00
C ALA A 38 -3.93 -12.74 3.47
N VAL A 39 -2.81 -12.59 2.74
CA VAL A 39 -2.81 -12.59 1.26
C VAL A 39 -3.33 -13.93 0.74
N SER A 40 -2.79 -15.04 1.23
CA SER A 40 -3.21 -16.38 0.84
C SER A 40 -4.70 -16.62 1.13
N TRP A 41 -5.19 -16.15 2.27
CA TRP A 41 -6.60 -16.21 2.63
C TRP A 41 -7.47 -15.41 1.65
N ALA A 42 -7.05 -14.21 1.26
CA ALA A 42 -7.77 -13.36 0.32
C ALA A 42 -7.78 -13.95 -1.09
N GLU A 43 -6.65 -14.50 -1.55
CA GLU A 43 -6.53 -15.16 -2.86
C GLU A 43 -7.46 -16.36 -2.98
N THR A 44 -7.45 -17.26 -1.99
CA THR A 44 -8.28 -18.47 -2.02
C THR A 44 -9.77 -18.17 -1.98
N ARG A 45 -10.18 -17.00 -1.51
CA ARG A 45 -11.58 -16.57 -1.41
C ARG A 45 -11.99 -15.54 -2.46
N GLY A 46 -11.10 -15.18 -3.38
CA GLY A 46 -11.37 -14.19 -4.41
C GLY A 46 -11.66 -12.79 -3.86
N ARG A 47 -11.08 -12.44 -2.71
CA ARG A 47 -11.29 -11.16 -2.02
C ARG A 47 -10.38 -10.07 -2.60
N VAL A 48 -10.70 -9.64 -3.82
CA VAL A 48 -9.82 -8.74 -4.61
C VAL A 48 -9.60 -7.39 -3.94
N LEU A 49 -10.62 -6.81 -3.32
CA LEU A 49 -10.49 -5.50 -2.64
C LEU A 49 -9.50 -5.57 -1.48
N GLU A 50 -9.62 -6.62 -0.66
CA GLU A 50 -8.69 -6.86 0.44
C GLU A 50 -7.29 -7.16 -0.09
N LEU A 51 -7.19 -7.92 -1.18
CA LEU A 51 -5.92 -8.29 -1.78
C LEU A 51 -5.10 -7.07 -2.22
N ILE A 52 -5.75 -6.00 -2.69
CA ILE A 52 -5.07 -4.76 -3.08
C ILE A 52 -4.29 -4.17 -1.89
N GLU A 53 -4.96 -3.98 -0.75
CA GLU A 53 -4.33 -3.42 0.46
C GLU A 53 -3.32 -4.38 1.10
N LEU A 54 -3.64 -5.67 1.16
CA LEU A 54 -2.74 -6.69 1.70
C LEU A 54 -1.46 -6.79 0.87
N SER A 55 -1.56 -6.76 -0.45
CA SER A 55 -0.39 -6.76 -1.35
C SER A 55 0.46 -5.50 -1.21
N ARG A 56 -0.18 -4.34 -1.02
CA ARG A 56 0.52 -3.08 -0.73
C ARG A 56 1.34 -3.20 0.56
N VAL A 57 0.71 -3.61 1.65
CA VAL A 57 1.38 -3.73 2.95
C VAL A 57 2.47 -4.80 2.90
N LYS A 58 2.23 -5.94 2.24
CA LYS A 58 3.27 -6.96 2.01
C LYS A 58 4.48 -6.36 1.28
N GLY A 59 4.24 -5.57 0.25
CA GLY A 59 5.31 -4.87 -0.48
C GLY A 59 6.10 -3.91 0.40
N GLU A 60 5.42 -3.12 1.23
CA GLU A 60 6.08 -2.19 2.17
C GLU A 60 6.91 -2.93 3.23
N ILE A 61 6.41 -4.04 3.77
CA ILE A 61 7.16 -4.87 4.72
C ILE A 61 8.42 -5.41 4.06
N LEU A 62 8.31 -6.03 2.89
CA LEU A 62 9.45 -6.59 2.14
C LEU A 62 10.52 -5.53 1.85
N THR A 63 10.12 -4.35 1.39
CA THR A 63 11.05 -3.26 1.08
C THR A 63 11.74 -2.71 2.34
N SER A 64 11.13 -2.88 3.52
CA SER A 64 11.70 -2.47 4.80
C SER A 64 12.63 -3.50 5.43
N MET A 65 12.57 -4.78 5.01
CA MET A 65 13.34 -5.87 5.60
C MET A 65 14.81 -5.83 5.19
N SER A 66 15.07 -5.85 3.89
CA SER A 66 16.44 -5.77 3.36
C SER A 66 16.43 -5.43 1.88
N GLN A 67 17.60 -5.03 1.36
CA GLN A 67 17.77 -4.77 -0.07
C GLN A 67 17.48 -5.99 -0.96
N GLN A 68 17.72 -7.20 -0.45
CA GLN A 68 17.46 -8.43 -1.19
C GLN A 68 15.97 -8.65 -1.48
N HIS A 69 15.09 -8.22 -0.58
CA HIS A 69 13.64 -8.35 -0.72
C HIS A 69 12.98 -7.17 -1.47
N THR A 70 13.76 -6.15 -1.83
CA THR A 70 13.20 -4.93 -2.41
C THR A 70 12.57 -5.17 -3.79
N GLY A 71 13.13 -6.08 -4.59
CA GLY A 71 12.56 -6.45 -5.90
C GLY A 71 11.22 -7.17 -5.76
N GLU A 72 11.11 -8.09 -4.82
CA GLU A 72 9.86 -8.78 -4.50
C GLU A 72 8.82 -7.81 -3.92
N GLY A 73 9.25 -6.90 -3.04
CA GLY A 73 8.40 -5.85 -2.50
C GLY A 73 7.86 -4.91 -3.57
N GLU A 74 8.70 -4.49 -4.51
CA GLU A 74 8.28 -3.68 -5.66
C GLU A 74 7.25 -4.42 -6.52
N ALA A 75 7.47 -5.72 -6.77
CA ALA A 75 6.51 -6.55 -7.52
C ALA A 75 5.14 -6.62 -6.83
N CYS A 76 5.10 -6.77 -5.51
CA CYS A 76 3.85 -6.74 -4.73
C CYS A 76 3.12 -5.39 -4.85
N LEU A 77 3.86 -4.28 -4.79
CA LEU A 77 3.30 -2.94 -4.96
C LEU A 77 2.76 -2.72 -6.38
N LEU A 78 3.47 -3.19 -7.40
CA LEU A 78 3.00 -3.12 -8.79
C LEU A 78 1.74 -3.95 -9.02
N GLN A 79 1.65 -5.14 -8.43
CA GLN A 79 0.45 -5.97 -8.47
C GLN A 79 -0.73 -5.26 -7.82
N SER A 80 -0.54 -4.68 -6.63
CA SER A 80 -1.56 -3.88 -5.95
C SER A 80 -2.04 -2.71 -6.81
N LEU A 81 -1.12 -1.98 -7.43
CA LEU A 81 -1.41 -0.87 -8.33
C LEU A 81 -2.24 -1.31 -9.54
N GLN A 82 -1.84 -2.40 -10.16
CA GLN A 82 -2.55 -2.96 -11.32
C GLN A 82 -3.99 -3.34 -10.95
N LEU A 83 -4.18 -4.08 -9.85
CA LEU A 83 -5.51 -4.48 -9.37
C LEU A 83 -6.40 -3.26 -9.05
N ALA A 84 -5.83 -2.22 -8.42
CA ALA A 84 -6.57 -0.99 -8.13
C ALA A 84 -7.02 -0.30 -9.41
N ARG A 85 -6.18 -0.23 -10.43
CA ARG A 85 -6.49 0.34 -11.75
C ARG A 85 -7.57 -0.46 -12.48
N GLU A 86 -7.44 -1.77 -12.53
CA GLU A 86 -8.42 -2.66 -13.19
C GLU A 86 -9.81 -2.55 -12.56
N ARG A 87 -9.88 -2.24 -11.28
CA ARG A 87 -11.12 -2.07 -10.54
C ARG A 87 -11.61 -0.62 -10.47
N GLY A 88 -10.87 0.33 -11.04
CA GLY A 88 -11.24 1.75 -11.01
C GLY A 88 -11.21 2.38 -9.61
N LEU A 89 -10.40 1.86 -8.69
CA LEU A 89 -10.35 2.25 -7.28
C LEU A 89 -9.27 3.32 -7.08
N LEU A 90 -9.59 4.56 -7.43
CA LEU A 90 -8.64 5.67 -7.46
C LEU A 90 -7.97 5.94 -6.10
N SER A 91 -8.69 5.80 -4.99
CA SER A 91 -8.10 5.99 -3.66
C SER A 91 -7.06 4.94 -3.32
N LEU A 92 -7.27 3.67 -3.71
CA LEU A 92 -6.31 2.59 -3.52
C LEU A 92 -5.14 2.71 -4.50
N GLU A 93 -5.40 3.14 -5.73
CA GLU A 93 -4.37 3.48 -6.72
C GLU A 93 -3.44 4.57 -6.19
N LEU A 94 -3.99 5.64 -5.59
CA LEU A 94 -3.22 6.72 -4.97
C LEU A 94 -2.35 6.19 -3.83
N ARG A 95 -2.93 5.42 -2.92
CA ARG A 95 -2.22 4.88 -1.75
C ARG A 95 -1.04 4.01 -2.15
N THR A 96 -1.24 3.12 -3.12
CA THR A 96 -0.17 2.28 -3.67
C THR A 96 0.85 3.10 -4.46
N GLY A 97 0.39 4.10 -5.21
CA GLY A 97 1.24 5.04 -5.92
C GLY A 97 2.18 5.81 -4.99
N ILE A 98 1.71 6.22 -3.81
CA ILE A 98 2.53 6.85 -2.77
C ILE A 98 3.63 5.88 -2.29
N SER A 99 3.28 4.61 -2.02
CA SER A 99 4.24 3.60 -1.57
C SER A 99 5.34 3.35 -2.63
N LEU A 100 4.96 3.21 -3.90
CA LEU A 100 5.90 3.05 -5.01
C LEU A 100 6.77 4.29 -5.22
N ALA A 101 6.17 5.47 -5.18
CA ALA A 101 6.91 6.72 -5.35
C ALA A 101 7.96 6.92 -4.24
N ARG A 102 7.63 6.58 -3.00
CA ARG A 102 8.58 6.59 -1.89
C ARG A 102 9.74 5.61 -2.11
N LEU A 103 9.43 4.39 -2.53
CA LEU A 103 10.41 3.37 -2.85
C LEU A 103 11.38 3.83 -3.95
N TRP A 104 10.84 4.37 -5.04
CA TRP A 104 11.65 4.84 -6.17
C TRP A 104 12.44 6.11 -5.82
N ALA A 105 11.88 7.01 -5.03
CA ALA A 105 12.59 8.19 -4.52
C ALA A 105 13.81 7.79 -3.65
N ALA A 106 13.65 6.79 -2.78
CA ALA A 106 14.73 6.25 -1.96
C ALA A 106 15.85 5.60 -2.80
N ARG A 107 15.54 5.17 -4.02
CA ARG A 107 16.50 4.62 -4.99
C ARG A 107 17.02 5.65 -6.01
N ALA A 108 16.82 6.93 -5.75
CA ALA A 108 17.16 8.02 -6.66
C ALA A 108 16.45 7.97 -8.03
N GLN A 109 15.34 7.22 -8.15
CA GLN A 109 14.51 7.13 -9.35
C GLN A 109 13.36 8.16 -9.29
N ARG A 110 13.73 9.41 -9.17
CA ARG A 110 12.83 10.52 -8.91
C ARG A 110 11.83 10.77 -10.05
N ASP A 111 12.33 10.76 -11.28
CA ASP A 111 11.48 11.02 -12.45
C ASP A 111 10.40 9.95 -12.58
N LYS A 112 10.78 8.69 -12.38
CA LYS A 112 9.85 7.56 -12.35
C LYS A 112 8.76 7.72 -11.27
N ALA A 113 9.14 8.22 -10.09
CA ALA A 113 8.20 8.50 -9.00
C ALA A 113 7.23 9.63 -9.37
N LEU A 114 7.70 10.70 -10.00
CA LEU A 114 6.88 11.81 -10.48
C LEU A 114 5.93 11.37 -11.60
N GLU A 115 6.43 10.65 -12.59
CA GLU A 115 5.64 10.14 -13.72
C GLU A 115 4.50 9.23 -13.27
N LEU A 116 4.68 8.51 -12.16
CA LEU A 116 3.63 7.69 -11.57
C LEU A 116 2.62 8.52 -10.77
N LEU A 117 3.11 9.29 -9.80
CA LEU A 117 2.25 9.88 -8.76
C LEU A 117 1.50 11.11 -9.24
N ASP A 118 2.12 11.94 -10.08
CA ASP A 118 1.54 13.20 -10.55
C ASP A 118 0.23 13.00 -11.35
N PRO A 119 0.16 12.09 -12.34
CA PRO A 119 -1.09 11.81 -13.03
C PRO A 119 -2.20 11.24 -12.14
N ILE A 120 -1.85 10.39 -11.17
CA ILE A 120 -2.83 9.84 -10.22
C ILE A 120 -3.41 10.96 -9.36
N PHE A 121 -2.55 11.79 -8.79
CA PHE A 121 -2.95 12.92 -7.95
C PHE A 121 -3.87 13.89 -8.70
N ASN A 122 -3.57 14.20 -9.96
CA ASN A 122 -4.33 15.15 -10.78
C ASN A 122 -5.72 14.65 -11.20
N ARG A 123 -6.04 13.37 -10.97
CA ARG A 123 -7.39 12.83 -11.19
C ARG A 123 -8.36 13.14 -10.04
N PHE A 124 -7.87 13.63 -8.91
CA PHE A 124 -8.72 14.04 -7.79
C PHE A 124 -9.20 15.47 -7.98
N SER A 125 -10.50 15.69 -7.78
CA SER A 125 -11.14 17.02 -7.83
C SER A 125 -11.58 17.52 -6.46
N GLU A 126 -11.58 16.64 -5.46
CA GLU A 126 -12.02 16.93 -4.09
C GLU A 126 -11.27 16.05 -3.07
N GLY A 127 -11.52 16.24 -1.81
CA GLY A 127 -10.95 15.40 -0.73
C GLY A 127 -9.49 15.73 -0.40
N PHE A 128 -8.97 16.91 -0.81
CA PHE A 128 -7.57 17.29 -0.61
C PHE A 128 -7.15 17.43 0.87
N GLN A 129 -8.10 17.31 1.79
CA GLN A 129 -7.85 17.27 3.22
C GLN A 129 -7.67 15.85 3.77
N THR A 130 -7.84 14.82 2.94
CA THR A 130 -7.61 13.44 3.34
C THR A 130 -6.13 13.17 3.56
N ARG A 131 -5.83 12.25 4.45
CA ARG A 131 -4.45 11.87 4.80
C ARG A 131 -3.64 11.47 3.55
N ASP A 132 -4.23 10.68 2.67
CA ASP A 132 -3.53 10.18 1.48
C ASP A 132 -3.22 11.29 0.47
N LEU A 133 -4.16 12.21 0.22
CA LEU A 133 -3.93 13.34 -0.68
C LEU A 133 -2.93 14.36 -0.10
N ILE A 134 -2.96 14.60 1.21
CA ILE A 134 -1.94 15.42 1.88
C ILE A 134 -0.56 14.76 1.74
N ALA A 135 -0.46 13.46 1.97
CA ALA A 135 0.79 12.72 1.83
C ALA A 135 1.33 12.76 0.38
N ALA A 136 0.44 12.60 -0.60
CA ALA A 136 0.80 12.68 -2.01
C ALA A 136 1.28 14.06 -2.41
N ALA A 137 0.57 15.13 -2.00
CA ALA A 137 0.96 16.51 -2.28
C ALA A 137 2.35 16.83 -1.69
N ASN A 138 2.58 16.45 -0.44
CA ASN A 138 3.89 16.65 0.22
C ASN A 138 5.01 15.90 -0.49
N LEU A 139 4.75 14.65 -0.89
CA LEU A 139 5.75 13.84 -1.61
C LEU A 139 6.05 14.44 -2.99
N LEU A 140 5.03 14.86 -3.73
CA LEU A 140 5.21 15.54 -5.02
C LEU A 140 6.03 16.83 -4.87
N GLN A 141 5.75 17.62 -3.85
CA GLN A 141 6.52 18.83 -3.56
C GLN A 141 8.00 18.49 -3.27
N GLN A 142 8.27 17.48 -2.44
CA GLN A 142 9.64 17.02 -2.16
C GLN A 142 10.34 16.51 -3.42
N LEU A 143 9.63 15.76 -4.26
CA LEU A 143 10.18 15.26 -5.52
C LEU A 143 10.50 16.40 -6.51
N ARG A 144 9.75 17.50 -6.51
CA ARG A 144 9.98 18.65 -7.39
C ARG A 144 11.04 19.62 -6.87
N SER A 145 11.21 19.75 -5.57
CA SER A 145 12.06 20.76 -4.95
C SER A 145 13.55 20.39 -4.85
N ARG A 146 13.91 19.13 -5.01
CA ARG A 146 15.31 18.69 -5.00
C ARG A 146 15.89 18.71 -6.40
N ASN A 147 16.30 19.87 -6.84
CA ASN A 147 17.23 20.01 -7.95
C ASN A 147 18.66 20.00 -7.44
#